data_03afef740f8876043c7cd2d4d055b5a2
#
_entry.id   03afef740f8876043c7cd2d4d055b5a2
#
_cell.length_a   1.000
_cell.length_b   1.000
_cell.length_c   1.000
_cell.angle_alpha   90.00
_cell.angle_beta   90.00
_cell.angle_gamma   90.00
#
_symmetry.space_group_name_H-M   'P 1'
#
loop_
_entity.id
_entity.type
_entity.pdbx_description
1 polymer ?
#
loop_
_entity_poly.entity_id
_entity_poly.type
_entity_poly.pdbx_seq_one_letter_code
_entity_poly.pdbx_strand_id
1 'polypeptide(L)'
;MRGSYTLILGAAMTLCFAAAALVSFIWVPFDVTLVDISNKLQRPTGQHWLGTDHFGRDLLSMIMVGARTSIAVALIAVGIGILIGVPLGLLAAARKRSWLDEMIMRANDLIFAFPSLVIAILITAIFGAGAVNAIIAIGIFNIPVFA
;
A
#
# COMPACT_ATOMS: atom_id res chain seq x y z
N MET A 1 19.01 -9.37 26.10
CA MET A 1 19.77 -9.57 24.87
C MET A 1 18.94 -10.13 23.67
N ARG A 2 17.73 -10.64 23.87
CA ARG A 2 16.86 -11.15 22.76
C ARG A 2 16.29 -10.04 21.85
N GLY A 3 16.13 -8.80 22.34
CA GLY A 3 15.57 -7.70 21.56
C GLY A 3 16.43 -7.19 20.39
N SER A 4 17.76 -7.30 20.47
CA SER A 4 18.68 -6.83 19.43
C SER A 4 18.56 -7.62 18.12
N TYR A 5 18.41 -8.94 18.19
CA TYR A 5 18.33 -9.77 16.98
C TYR A 5 17.03 -9.55 16.21
N THR A 6 15.92 -9.40 16.91
CA THR A 6 14.62 -9.11 16.28
C THR A 6 14.63 -7.75 15.59
N LEU A 7 15.24 -6.74 16.21
CA LEU A 7 15.36 -5.41 15.61
C LEU A 7 16.26 -5.43 14.37
N ILE A 8 17.42 -6.12 14.45
CA ILE A 8 18.34 -6.24 13.32
C ILE A 8 17.66 -6.98 12.16
N LEU A 9 16.97 -8.09 12.45
CA LEU A 9 16.26 -8.85 11.41
C LEU A 9 15.15 -8.03 10.77
N GLY A 10 14.33 -7.36 11.59
CA GLY A 10 13.26 -6.50 11.09
C GLY A 10 13.79 -5.34 10.23
N ALA A 11 14.86 -4.67 10.70
CA ALA A 11 15.51 -3.61 9.94
C ALA A 11 16.09 -4.13 8.61
N ALA A 12 16.76 -5.28 8.63
CA ALA A 12 17.33 -5.89 7.43
C ALA A 12 16.24 -6.24 6.40
N MET A 13 15.12 -6.82 6.83
CA MET A 13 13.99 -7.14 5.95
C MET A 13 13.37 -5.87 5.34
N THR A 14 13.14 -4.84 6.15
CA THR A 14 12.60 -3.56 5.69
C THR A 14 13.54 -2.87 4.70
N LEU A 15 14.84 -2.85 4.98
CA LEU A 15 15.83 -2.27 4.09
C LEU A 15 15.94 -3.06 2.78
N CYS A 16 15.89 -4.39 2.82
CA CYS A 16 15.90 -5.23 1.64
C CYS A 16 14.68 -4.95 0.74
N PHE A 17 13.49 -4.86 1.34
CA PHE A 17 12.26 -4.54 0.63
C PHE A 17 12.30 -3.13 0.02
N ALA A 18 12.76 -2.13 0.78
CA ALA A 18 12.92 -0.77 0.30
C ALA A 18 13.96 -0.68 -0.83
N ALA A 19 15.09 -1.38 -0.70
CA ALA A 19 16.12 -1.45 -1.73
C ALA A 19 15.58 -2.08 -3.03
N ALA A 20 14.85 -3.19 -2.93
CA ALA A 20 14.23 -3.82 -4.09
C ALA A 20 13.26 -2.88 -4.81
N ALA A 21 12.45 -2.13 -4.05
CA ALA A 21 11.55 -1.12 -4.60
C ALA A 21 12.32 0.02 -5.30
N LEU A 22 13.37 0.55 -4.69
CA LEU A 22 14.18 1.62 -5.28
C LEU A 22 14.92 1.18 -6.54
N VAL A 23 15.53 0.00 -6.51
CA VAL A 23 16.20 -0.57 -7.68
C VAL A 23 15.22 -0.78 -8.83
N SER A 24 13.98 -1.16 -8.55
CA SER A 24 12.97 -1.40 -9.58
C SER A 24 12.56 -0.17 -10.40
N PHE A 25 12.93 1.04 -9.97
CA PHE A 25 12.74 2.26 -10.78
C PHE A 25 13.76 2.37 -11.93
N ILE A 26 14.93 1.76 -11.75
CA ILE A 26 16.06 1.88 -12.68
C ILE A 26 16.20 0.59 -13.48
N TRP A 27 15.99 -0.54 -12.82
CA TRP A 27 16.24 -1.84 -13.41
C TRP A 27 15.29 -2.91 -12.86
N VAL A 28 14.74 -3.70 -13.77
CA VAL A 28 13.95 -4.90 -13.50
C VAL A 28 14.44 -5.98 -14.47
N PRO A 29 14.73 -7.21 -14.03
CA PRO A 29 15.29 -8.25 -14.90
C PRO A 29 14.46 -8.53 -16.15
N PHE A 30 13.12 -8.60 -16.00
CA PHE A 30 12.19 -8.92 -17.09
C PHE A 30 10.97 -8.00 -17.01
N ASP A 31 10.32 -7.77 -18.15
CA ASP A 31 9.04 -7.07 -18.20
C ASP A 31 7.95 -7.95 -17.57
N VAL A 32 7.30 -7.42 -16.51
CA VAL A 32 6.27 -8.13 -15.75
C VAL A 32 4.93 -8.26 -16.48
N THR A 33 4.77 -7.56 -17.61
CA THR A 33 3.56 -7.59 -18.43
C THR A 33 3.60 -8.67 -19.51
N LEU A 34 4.80 -9.13 -19.87
CA LEU A 34 4.98 -10.13 -20.90
C LEU A 34 4.59 -11.52 -20.36
N VAL A 35 3.70 -12.17 -21.10
CA VAL A 35 3.25 -13.54 -20.82
C VAL A 35 4.02 -14.50 -21.73
N ASP A 36 4.70 -15.46 -21.11
CA ASP A 36 5.42 -16.52 -21.83
C ASP A 36 4.99 -17.90 -21.31
N ILE A 37 3.93 -18.44 -21.90
CA ILE A 37 3.34 -19.72 -21.49
C ILE A 37 4.30 -20.90 -21.65
N SER A 38 5.31 -20.81 -22.52
CA SER A 38 6.32 -21.85 -22.69
C SER A 38 7.20 -22.01 -21.46
N ASN A 39 7.39 -20.93 -20.72
CA ASN A 39 8.20 -20.83 -19.50
C ASN A 39 7.37 -20.83 -18.20
N LYS A 40 6.12 -21.33 -18.23
CA LYS A 40 5.26 -21.35 -17.05
C LYS A 40 5.79 -22.29 -15.96
N LEU A 41 5.68 -21.85 -14.71
CA LEU A 41 6.01 -22.62 -13.50
C LEU A 41 7.43 -23.22 -13.52
N GLN A 42 8.37 -22.50 -14.11
CA GLN A 42 9.78 -22.90 -14.07
C GLN A 42 10.32 -22.76 -12.65
N ARG A 43 11.14 -23.73 -12.27
CA ARG A 43 11.93 -23.64 -11.03
C ARG A 43 13.00 -22.54 -11.15
N PRO A 44 13.57 -22.08 -10.03
CA PRO A 44 14.72 -21.17 -10.07
C PRO A 44 15.82 -21.64 -11.01
N THR A 45 16.21 -20.74 -11.91
CA THR A 45 17.28 -20.95 -12.92
C THR A 45 18.24 -19.78 -12.92
N GLY A 46 19.35 -19.87 -13.68
CA GLY A 46 20.27 -18.74 -13.85
C GLY A 46 19.65 -17.52 -14.54
N GLN A 47 18.57 -17.69 -15.30
CA GLN A 47 17.82 -16.60 -15.93
C GLN A 47 16.72 -16.08 -15.01
N HIS A 48 15.90 -16.98 -14.44
CA HIS A 48 14.79 -16.67 -13.54
C HIS A 48 15.16 -17.08 -12.12
N TRP A 49 15.80 -16.20 -11.36
CA TRP A 49 16.38 -16.51 -10.05
C TRP A 49 15.36 -17.04 -9.03
N LEU A 50 14.12 -16.60 -9.09
CA LEU A 50 13.03 -17.10 -8.25
C LEU A 50 12.03 -17.99 -9.02
N GLY A 51 12.34 -18.29 -10.30
CA GLY A 51 11.44 -19.02 -11.19
C GLY A 51 10.36 -18.13 -11.78
N THR A 52 9.35 -18.77 -12.38
CA THR A 52 8.25 -18.08 -13.09
C THR A 52 6.89 -18.48 -12.53
N ASP A 53 5.88 -17.62 -12.75
CA ASP A 53 4.49 -17.88 -12.36
C ASP A 53 3.75 -18.76 -13.41
N HIS A 54 2.45 -18.93 -13.22
CA HIS A 54 1.59 -19.70 -14.12
C HIS A 54 1.36 -19.06 -15.50
N PHE A 55 1.78 -17.80 -15.69
CA PHE A 55 1.80 -17.11 -16.97
C PHE A 55 3.23 -17.04 -17.58
N GLY A 56 4.23 -17.63 -16.92
CA GLY A 56 5.63 -17.57 -17.34
C GLY A 56 6.33 -16.25 -17.02
N ARG A 57 5.74 -15.38 -16.18
CA ARG A 57 6.33 -14.11 -15.77
C ARG A 57 7.35 -14.33 -14.67
N ASP A 58 8.45 -13.57 -14.69
CA ASP A 58 9.52 -13.69 -13.71
C ASP A 58 9.09 -13.22 -12.31
N LEU A 59 9.21 -14.11 -11.32
CA LEU A 59 8.77 -13.83 -9.96
C LEU A 59 9.60 -12.73 -9.27
N LEU A 60 10.91 -12.66 -9.51
CA LEU A 60 11.75 -11.60 -8.93
C LEU A 60 11.33 -10.22 -9.43
N SER A 61 11.14 -10.11 -10.75
CA SER A 61 10.67 -8.86 -11.37
C SER A 61 9.31 -8.42 -10.82
N MET A 62 8.38 -9.37 -10.66
CA MET A 62 7.06 -9.09 -10.08
C MET A 62 7.16 -8.61 -8.62
N ILE A 63 8.03 -9.21 -7.80
CA ILE A 63 8.26 -8.79 -6.41
C ILE A 63 8.83 -7.37 -6.38
N MET A 64 9.81 -7.05 -7.22
CA MET A 64 10.44 -5.74 -7.27
C MET A 64 9.43 -4.65 -7.67
N VAL A 65 8.65 -4.87 -8.73
CA VAL A 65 7.61 -3.93 -9.19
C VAL A 65 6.47 -3.83 -8.18
N GLY A 66 6.08 -4.97 -7.57
CA GLY A 66 5.08 -5.02 -6.51
C GLY A 66 5.51 -4.23 -5.26
N ALA A 67 6.77 -4.34 -4.85
CA ALA A 67 7.32 -3.58 -3.72
C ALA A 67 7.26 -2.06 -3.98
N ARG A 68 7.67 -1.61 -5.18
CA ARG A 68 7.56 -0.21 -5.60
C ARG A 68 6.11 0.30 -5.53
N THR A 69 5.19 -0.46 -6.10
CA THR A 69 3.77 -0.10 -6.12
C THR A 69 3.18 -0.06 -4.72
N SER A 70 3.49 -1.04 -3.87
CA SER A 70 3.01 -1.09 -2.49
C SER A 70 3.50 0.10 -1.66
N ILE A 71 4.78 0.46 -1.77
CA ILE A 71 5.34 1.62 -1.06
C ILE A 71 4.70 2.91 -1.56
N ALA A 72 4.55 3.08 -2.88
CA ALA A 72 3.92 4.27 -3.44
C ALA A 72 2.47 4.42 -2.97
N VAL A 73 1.68 3.35 -3.03
CA VAL A 73 0.29 3.33 -2.54
C VAL A 73 0.24 3.69 -1.06
N ALA A 74 1.09 3.07 -0.23
CA ALA A 74 1.12 3.33 1.21
C ALA A 74 1.49 4.79 1.53
N LEU A 75 2.54 5.33 0.90
CA LEU A 75 2.97 6.71 1.14
C LEU A 75 1.89 7.73 0.74
N ILE A 76 1.25 7.54 -0.40
CA ILE A 76 0.22 8.47 -0.88
C ILE A 76 -1.03 8.35 0.01
N ALA A 77 -1.48 7.14 0.33
CA ALA A 77 -2.66 6.94 1.15
C ALA A 77 -2.49 7.45 2.59
N VAL A 78 -1.33 7.22 3.21
CA VAL A 78 -0.99 7.78 4.52
C VAL A 78 -0.83 9.29 4.43
N GLY A 79 -0.22 9.80 3.35
CA GLY A 79 -0.10 11.23 3.09
C GLY A 79 -1.46 11.93 3.03
N ILE A 80 -2.45 11.36 2.35
CA ILE A 80 -3.84 11.86 2.33
C ILE A 80 -4.41 11.89 3.74
N GLY A 81 -4.27 10.80 4.50
CA GLY A 81 -4.74 10.69 5.88
C GLY A 81 -4.14 11.79 6.77
N ILE A 82 -2.83 12.00 6.72
CA ILE A 82 -2.15 13.04 7.51
C ILE A 82 -2.55 14.44 7.07
N LEU A 83 -2.52 14.73 5.77
CA LEU A 83 -2.80 16.08 5.25
C LEU A 83 -4.23 16.55 5.52
N ILE A 84 -5.18 15.64 5.60
CA ILE A 84 -6.58 15.96 5.87
C ILE A 84 -6.93 15.68 7.34
N GLY A 85 -6.57 14.51 7.87
CA GLY A 85 -6.96 14.09 9.22
C GLY A 85 -6.34 14.96 10.29
N VAL A 86 -5.02 15.22 10.24
CA VAL A 86 -4.36 16.05 11.28
C VAL A 86 -4.96 17.46 11.39
N PRO A 87 -5.18 18.23 10.30
CA PRO A 87 -5.85 19.52 10.40
C PRO A 87 -7.28 19.42 10.96
N LEU A 88 -8.05 18.39 10.56
CA LEU A 88 -9.40 18.19 11.08
C LEU A 88 -9.38 17.87 12.57
N GLY A 89 -8.49 16.98 13.02
CA GLY A 89 -8.33 16.66 14.44
C GLY A 89 -7.90 17.87 15.28
N LEU A 90 -6.95 18.67 14.77
CA LEU A 90 -6.54 19.90 15.43
C LEU A 90 -7.67 20.92 15.52
N LEU A 91 -8.51 21.06 14.48
CA LEU A 91 -9.68 21.92 14.48
C LEU A 91 -10.73 21.46 15.49
N ALA A 92 -11.00 20.17 15.57
CA ALA A 92 -11.89 19.57 16.55
C ALA A 92 -11.39 19.83 17.98
N ALA A 93 -10.09 19.56 18.24
CA ALA A 93 -9.46 19.80 19.53
C ALA A 93 -9.46 21.28 19.93
N ALA A 94 -9.19 22.19 19.00
CA ALA A 94 -9.21 23.64 19.27
C ALA A 94 -10.62 24.19 19.58
N ARG A 95 -11.66 23.56 19.05
CA ARG A 95 -13.06 23.92 19.26
C ARG A 95 -13.85 22.86 20.00
N LYS A 96 -13.23 22.23 20.98
CA LYS A 96 -13.80 21.17 21.79
C LYS A 96 -15.20 21.53 22.31
N ARG A 97 -16.15 20.59 22.20
CA ARG A 97 -17.58 20.74 22.55
C ARG A 97 -18.34 21.74 21.69
N SER A 98 -17.81 22.14 20.54
CA SER A 98 -18.55 22.96 19.58
C SER A 98 -19.27 22.06 18.57
N TRP A 99 -20.20 22.64 17.83
CA TRP A 99 -20.84 21.99 16.69
C TRP A 99 -19.84 21.44 15.66
N LEU A 100 -18.72 22.13 15.46
CA LEU A 100 -17.70 21.75 14.50
C LEU A 100 -16.93 20.49 14.96
N ASP A 101 -16.63 20.41 16.25
CA ASP A 101 -16.07 19.20 16.87
C ASP A 101 -17.01 17.99 16.67
N GLU A 102 -18.30 18.18 16.98
CA GLU A 102 -19.30 17.13 16.82
C GLU A 102 -19.47 16.66 15.36
N MET A 103 -19.46 17.60 14.41
CA MET A 103 -19.49 17.24 12.97
C MET A 103 -18.29 16.41 12.53
N ILE A 104 -17.07 16.82 12.91
CA ILE A 104 -15.85 16.10 12.53
C ILE A 104 -15.87 14.70 13.13
N MET A 105 -16.22 14.56 14.41
CA MET A 105 -16.28 13.25 15.07
C MET A 105 -17.36 12.35 14.45
N ARG A 106 -18.55 12.86 14.15
CA ARG A 106 -19.60 12.07 13.48
C ARG A 106 -19.21 11.64 12.07
N ALA A 107 -18.48 12.51 11.33
CA ALA A 107 -17.96 12.13 10.01
C ALA A 107 -16.92 11.00 10.10
N ASN A 108 -16.03 11.04 11.10
CA ASN A 108 -15.09 9.98 11.38
C ASN A 108 -15.78 8.68 11.77
N ASP A 109 -16.79 8.75 12.65
CA ASP A 109 -17.59 7.59 13.06
C ASP A 109 -18.31 6.96 11.86
N LEU A 110 -18.81 7.77 10.93
CA LEU A 110 -19.46 7.29 9.72
C LEU A 110 -18.48 6.52 8.82
N ILE A 111 -17.24 7.00 8.66
CA ILE A 111 -16.22 6.29 7.89
C ILE A 111 -15.87 4.96 8.58
N PHE A 112 -15.70 4.94 9.90
CA PHE A 112 -15.40 3.72 10.65
C PHE A 112 -16.57 2.75 10.77
N ALA A 113 -17.81 3.20 10.56
CA ALA A 113 -18.99 2.33 10.55
C ALA A 113 -18.96 1.33 9.39
N PHE A 114 -18.22 1.64 8.32
CA PHE A 114 -18.04 0.72 7.19
C PHE A 114 -16.70 -0.02 7.29
N PRO A 115 -16.67 -1.35 7.09
CA PRO A 115 -15.43 -2.08 6.93
C PRO A 115 -14.63 -1.50 5.74
N SER A 116 -13.34 -1.21 5.95
CA SER A 116 -12.46 -0.63 4.92
C SER A 116 -12.46 -1.39 3.60
N LEU A 117 -12.55 -2.73 3.68
CA LEU A 117 -12.65 -3.59 2.51
C LEU A 117 -13.91 -3.34 1.69
N VAL A 118 -15.05 -3.07 2.35
CA VAL A 118 -16.32 -2.76 1.67
C VAL A 118 -16.21 -1.45 0.90
N ILE A 119 -15.63 -0.41 1.52
CA ILE A 119 -15.39 0.87 0.84
C ILE A 119 -14.47 0.69 -0.37
N ALA A 120 -13.39 -0.10 -0.22
CA ALA A 120 -12.48 -0.37 -1.33
C ALA A 120 -13.19 -1.11 -2.49
N ILE A 121 -14.02 -2.10 -2.19
CA ILE A 121 -14.81 -2.83 -3.20
C ILE A 121 -15.80 -1.89 -3.89
N LEU A 122 -16.53 -1.06 -3.15
CA LEU A 122 -17.49 -0.11 -3.72
C LEU A 122 -16.81 0.88 -4.66
N ILE A 123 -15.69 1.46 -4.25
CA ILE A 123 -14.94 2.40 -5.09
C ILE A 123 -14.44 1.71 -6.37
N THR A 124 -13.87 0.51 -6.24
CA THR A 124 -13.39 -0.23 -7.40
C THR A 124 -14.52 -0.74 -8.30
N ALA A 125 -15.70 -1.04 -7.76
CA ALA A 125 -16.87 -1.43 -8.55
C ALA A 125 -17.45 -0.28 -9.35
N ILE A 126 -17.44 0.95 -8.81
CA ILE A 126 -18.00 2.15 -9.46
C ILE A 126 -17.01 2.75 -10.45
N PHE A 127 -15.75 2.91 -10.05
CA PHE A 127 -14.72 3.63 -10.80
C PHE A 127 -13.75 2.72 -11.56
N GLY A 128 -13.91 1.40 -11.41
CA GLY A 128 -13.06 0.39 -12.02
C GLY A 128 -11.87 -0.02 -11.13
N ALA A 129 -11.29 -1.17 -11.45
CA ALA A 129 -10.10 -1.67 -10.77
C ALA A 129 -8.88 -0.84 -11.16
N GLY A 130 -8.07 -0.42 -10.16
CA GLY A 130 -6.85 0.33 -10.43
C GLY A 130 -6.18 0.83 -9.16
N ALA A 131 -4.86 1.07 -9.25
CA ALA A 131 -4.05 1.55 -8.12
C ALA A 131 -4.55 2.91 -7.59
N VAL A 132 -5.00 3.81 -8.47
CA VAL A 132 -5.51 5.13 -8.08
C VAL A 132 -6.76 5.00 -7.22
N ASN A 133 -7.72 4.15 -7.62
CA ASN A 133 -8.95 3.92 -6.87
C ASN A 133 -8.69 3.27 -5.52
N ALA A 134 -7.72 2.34 -5.45
CA ALA A 134 -7.26 1.75 -4.20
C ALA A 134 -6.61 2.80 -3.28
N ILE A 135 -5.78 3.69 -3.81
CA ILE A 135 -5.16 4.80 -3.06
C ILE A 135 -6.21 5.72 -2.47
N ILE A 136 -7.22 6.10 -3.26
CA ILE A 136 -8.32 6.96 -2.80
C ILE A 136 -9.10 6.27 -1.67
N ALA A 137 -9.46 5.00 -1.84
CA ALA A 137 -10.19 4.23 -0.84
C ALA A 137 -9.42 4.15 0.49
N ILE A 138 -8.14 3.77 0.44
CA ILE A 138 -7.29 3.66 1.62
C ILE A 138 -7.02 5.04 2.23
N GLY A 139 -6.82 6.06 1.39
CA GLY A 139 -6.60 7.44 1.82
C GLY A 139 -7.78 8.00 2.61
N ILE A 140 -9.01 7.82 2.12
CA ILE A 140 -10.24 8.23 2.82
C ILE A 140 -10.34 7.53 4.17
N PHE A 141 -10.06 6.22 4.23
CA PHE A 141 -10.12 5.46 5.47
C PHE A 141 -9.04 5.87 6.48
N ASN A 142 -7.91 6.40 6.02
CA ASN A 142 -6.86 6.91 6.89
C ASN A 142 -7.19 8.28 7.50
N ILE A 143 -8.11 9.07 6.94
CA ILE A 143 -8.45 10.39 7.49
C ILE A 143 -8.84 10.29 8.97
N PRO A 144 -9.82 9.47 9.38
CA PRO A 144 -10.22 9.38 10.79
C PRO A 144 -9.15 8.74 11.70
N VAL A 145 -8.19 8.01 11.13
CA VAL A 145 -7.07 7.44 11.91
C VAL A 145 -6.15 8.53 12.43
N PHE A 146 -6.02 9.64 11.69
CA PHE A 146 -5.18 10.79 12.02
C PHE A 146 -5.96 11.98 12.58
N ALA A 147 -7.28 11.95 12.58
CA ALA A 147 -8.14 12.97 13.12
C ALA A 147 -8.54 12.70 14.59
#